data_edd815f8c0624e04d5bedd982c380849
#
_entry.id   edd815f8c0624e04d5bedd982c380849
#
_cell.length_a   1.000
_cell.length_b   1.000
_cell.length_c   1.000
_cell.angle_alpha   90.00
_cell.angle_beta   90.00
_cell.angle_gamma   90.00
#
_symmetry.space_group_name_H-M   'P 1'
#
loop_
_entity.id
_entity.type
_entity.pdbx_description
1 polymer ?
#
loop_
_entity_poly.entity_id
_entity_poly.type
_entity_poly.pdbx_seq_one_letter_code
_entity_poly.pdbx_strand_id
1 'polypeptide(L)'
;HILVQFKEEPGNINKAQLSPTIQATKSNYSKAHGGSFPPYWEIFISIPKDNYIFDSLQPEQGLRYWQKFNQNVIAETEYIEEQPGFKWMTLGQVLAFTRNDNSINSCLRSVLSLVSFNYENNDKNLNERVENFLLKSKKEYLNYGSLQNNIEKFYSKDKDSFEFFSQQDNFSVEGVKVDIQNREVPSWSQPIILESKNLYYVLLRFLNNNSISYMWSLCVEPGYVNGFVIGPTEIIKSDENDISTIKSELNKKYEKFGNIRKIHTINMSEEGGRFWRVSVPHIIIDIDTEDINLNSEDMIILNEEDSRKLIFSQLMGMEARSIFLLSKSLEIINE
;
A
#
# COMPACT_ATOMS: atom_id res chain seq x y z
N HIS A 1 -15.20 -4.85 -16.34
CA HIS A 1 -14.49 -6.05 -15.85
C HIS A 1 -12.99 -5.78 -15.83
N ILE A 2 -12.29 -6.43 -14.91
CA ILE A 2 -10.84 -6.35 -14.74
C ILE A 2 -10.29 -7.78 -14.87
N LEU A 3 -9.24 -7.96 -15.67
CA LEU A 3 -8.52 -9.22 -15.73
C LEU A 3 -7.53 -9.23 -14.55
N VAL A 4 -7.60 -10.25 -13.72
CA VAL A 4 -6.76 -10.41 -12.53
C VAL A 4 -6.09 -11.78 -12.51
N GLN A 5 -4.98 -11.89 -11.78
CA GLN A 5 -4.24 -13.14 -11.60
C GLN A 5 -4.42 -13.68 -10.18
N PHE A 6 -4.61 -14.98 -10.03
CA PHE A 6 -4.41 -15.68 -8.76
C PHE A 6 -2.95 -16.11 -8.66
N LYS A 7 -2.18 -15.35 -7.90
CA LYS A 7 -0.72 -15.48 -7.88
C LYS A 7 -0.23 -16.14 -6.60
N GLU A 8 0.60 -17.16 -6.76
CA GLU A 8 1.34 -17.79 -5.66
C GLU A 8 2.69 -17.09 -5.48
N GLU A 9 3.01 -16.71 -4.26
CA GLU A 9 4.29 -16.12 -3.88
C GLU A 9 4.79 -16.76 -2.57
N PRO A 10 6.13 -16.89 -2.36
CA PRO A 10 6.68 -17.67 -1.25
C PRO A 10 6.24 -17.19 0.13
N GLY A 11 6.06 -15.88 0.28
CA GLY A 11 5.64 -15.25 1.53
C GLY A 11 4.13 -15.09 1.70
N ASN A 12 3.30 -15.56 0.77
CA ASN A 12 1.85 -15.46 0.93
C ASN A 12 1.38 -16.24 2.15
N ILE A 13 0.46 -15.65 2.94
CA ILE A 13 -0.23 -16.34 4.04
C ILE A 13 -1.20 -17.36 3.47
N ASN A 14 -2.04 -16.93 2.54
CA ASN A 14 -2.87 -17.80 1.72
C ASN A 14 -2.03 -18.28 0.53
N LYS A 15 -2.27 -19.48 0.06
CA LYS A 15 -1.50 -20.09 -1.04
C LYS A 15 -1.42 -19.16 -2.26
N ALA A 16 -2.56 -18.60 -2.67
CA ALA A 16 -2.65 -17.64 -3.76
C ALA A 16 -3.39 -16.39 -3.31
N GLN A 17 -3.03 -15.26 -3.90
CA GLN A 17 -3.69 -13.97 -3.69
C GLN A 17 -4.11 -13.37 -5.02
N LEU A 18 -5.19 -12.60 -5.00
CA LEU A 18 -5.62 -11.82 -6.15
C LEU A 18 -4.60 -10.73 -6.42
N SER A 19 -4.09 -10.68 -7.63
CA SER A 19 -2.95 -9.85 -8.07
C SER A 19 -3.29 -9.13 -9.37
N PRO A 20 -2.55 -8.07 -9.74
CA PRO A 20 -2.69 -7.47 -11.06
C PRO A 20 -2.46 -8.53 -12.15
N THR A 21 -3.02 -8.31 -13.33
CA THR A 21 -2.77 -9.17 -14.51
C THR A 21 -1.29 -9.34 -14.77
N ILE A 22 -0.53 -8.24 -14.69
CA ILE A 22 0.92 -8.24 -14.87
C ILE A 22 1.55 -7.55 -13.68
N GLN A 23 2.47 -8.25 -13.03
CA GLN A 23 3.33 -7.72 -11.99
C GLN A 23 4.75 -8.20 -12.26
N ALA A 24 5.55 -7.34 -12.88
CA ALA A 24 6.89 -7.70 -13.29
C ALA A 24 7.86 -6.53 -13.18
N THR A 25 9.13 -6.84 -12.97
CA THR A 25 10.23 -5.90 -13.12
C THR A 25 11.05 -6.27 -14.35
N LYS A 26 11.76 -5.30 -14.93
CA LYS A 26 12.59 -5.54 -16.13
C LYS A 26 13.58 -6.71 -15.95
N SER A 27 14.09 -6.92 -14.74
CA SER A 27 14.97 -8.03 -14.43
C SER A 27 14.28 -9.40 -14.51
N ASN A 28 12.98 -9.50 -14.21
CA ASN A 28 12.26 -10.78 -14.17
C ASN A 28 12.15 -11.43 -15.55
N TYR A 29 12.05 -10.63 -16.62
CA TYR A 29 11.97 -11.14 -18.01
C TYR A 29 13.25 -10.93 -18.82
N SER A 30 14.33 -10.57 -18.16
CA SER A 30 15.63 -10.48 -18.80
C SER A 30 16.18 -11.88 -19.13
N LYS A 31 16.61 -12.07 -20.38
CA LYS A 31 17.24 -13.33 -20.82
C LYS A 31 18.46 -13.74 -19.98
N ALA A 32 19.15 -12.75 -19.40
CA ALA A 32 20.32 -12.99 -18.54
C ALA A 32 19.99 -13.80 -17.28
N HIS A 33 18.72 -13.78 -16.84
CA HIS A 33 18.26 -14.53 -15.67
C HIS A 33 17.37 -15.73 -16.03
N GLY A 34 17.31 -16.12 -17.31
CA GLY A 34 16.46 -17.22 -17.77
C GLY A 34 14.95 -16.94 -17.68
N GLY A 35 14.58 -15.68 -17.48
CA GLY A 35 13.19 -15.27 -17.39
C GLY A 35 12.49 -15.23 -18.76
N SER A 36 11.18 -15.39 -18.74
CA SER A 36 10.29 -15.19 -19.87
C SER A 36 9.38 -13.98 -19.62
N PHE A 37 8.76 -13.48 -20.68
CA PHE A 37 7.73 -12.46 -20.51
C PHE A 37 6.54 -13.01 -19.73
N PRO A 38 5.93 -12.22 -18.83
CA PRO A 38 4.73 -12.65 -18.15
C PRO A 38 3.56 -12.83 -19.15
N PRO A 39 2.56 -13.67 -18.82
CA PRO A 39 1.38 -13.80 -19.62
C PRO A 39 0.74 -12.43 -19.93
N TYR A 40 0.16 -12.28 -21.10
CA TYR A 40 -0.45 -11.04 -21.62
C TYR A 40 0.51 -9.85 -21.82
N TRP A 41 1.82 -10.01 -21.63
CA TRP A 41 2.78 -8.91 -21.81
C TRP A 41 2.72 -8.32 -23.23
N GLU A 42 2.73 -9.18 -24.25
CA GLU A 42 2.71 -8.72 -25.64
C GLU A 42 1.43 -7.96 -25.98
N ILE A 43 0.31 -8.42 -25.44
CA ILE A 43 -0.98 -7.72 -25.60
C ILE A 43 -0.91 -6.36 -24.90
N PHE A 44 -0.46 -6.33 -23.64
CA PHE A 44 -0.38 -5.10 -22.86
C PHE A 44 0.49 -4.03 -23.54
N ILE A 45 1.67 -4.38 -24.02
CA ILE A 45 2.57 -3.42 -24.68
C ILE A 45 2.05 -2.96 -26.06
N SER A 46 1.13 -3.69 -26.67
CA SER A 46 0.48 -3.32 -27.93
C SER A 46 -0.70 -2.36 -27.75
N ILE A 47 -1.22 -2.19 -26.53
CA ILE A 47 -2.33 -1.29 -26.24
C ILE A 47 -1.87 0.17 -26.44
N PRO A 48 -2.56 0.96 -27.29
CA PRO A 48 -2.26 2.37 -27.46
C PRO A 48 -2.38 3.12 -26.12
N LYS A 49 -1.52 4.10 -25.89
CA LYS A 49 -1.56 4.90 -24.66
C LYS A 49 -2.86 5.67 -24.46
N ASP A 50 -3.53 6.00 -25.54
CA ASP A 50 -4.86 6.66 -25.50
C ASP A 50 -5.94 5.76 -24.87
N ASN A 51 -5.70 4.46 -24.79
CA ASN A 51 -6.57 3.50 -24.11
C ASN A 51 -6.17 3.29 -22.62
N TYR A 52 -5.18 4.03 -22.12
CA TYR A 52 -4.82 3.96 -20.71
C TYR A 52 -5.82 4.78 -19.90
N ILE A 53 -6.57 4.11 -19.04
CA ILE A 53 -7.46 4.75 -18.06
C ILE A 53 -6.61 5.45 -16.99
N PHE A 54 -5.53 4.77 -16.56
CA PHE A 54 -4.54 5.30 -15.64
C PHE A 54 -3.14 4.85 -16.03
N ASP A 55 -2.19 5.77 -15.86
CA ASP A 55 -0.75 5.51 -15.92
C ASP A 55 -0.08 6.44 -14.90
N SER A 56 0.34 5.90 -13.77
CA SER A 56 0.90 6.70 -12.68
C SER A 56 2.03 5.97 -11.96
N LEU A 57 3.10 6.70 -11.69
CA LEU A 57 4.14 6.26 -10.78
C LEU A 57 3.66 6.45 -9.34
N GLN A 58 3.78 5.41 -8.53
CA GLN A 58 3.36 5.43 -7.14
C GLN A 58 4.51 5.06 -6.21
N PRO A 59 4.74 5.82 -5.11
CA PRO A 59 5.83 5.54 -4.19
C PRO A 59 5.57 4.22 -3.45
N GLU A 60 6.62 3.46 -3.27
CA GLU A 60 6.65 2.29 -2.40
C GLU A 60 7.01 2.68 -0.96
N GLN A 61 6.99 1.71 -0.04
CA GLN A 61 7.33 1.90 1.37
C GLN A 61 8.76 2.44 1.55
N GLY A 62 8.91 3.67 2.04
CA GLY A 62 10.20 4.32 2.22
C GLY A 62 11.06 3.74 3.35
N LEU A 63 10.46 2.95 4.26
CA LEU A 63 11.19 2.21 5.28
C LEU A 63 11.88 0.96 4.73
N ARG A 64 11.42 0.44 3.60
CA ARG A 64 11.91 -0.82 2.99
C ARG A 64 12.67 -0.60 1.69
N TYR A 65 12.40 0.50 1.00
CA TYR A 65 12.95 0.77 -0.32
C TYR A 65 13.50 2.17 -0.40
N TRP A 66 14.60 2.33 -1.13
CA TRP A 66 15.21 3.62 -1.39
C TRP A 66 14.66 4.19 -2.70
N GLN A 67 13.90 5.29 -2.60
CA GLN A 67 13.37 6.05 -3.74
C GLN A 67 12.70 5.18 -4.82
N LYS A 68 12.01 4.13 -4.39
CA LYS A 68 11.37 3.20 -5.30
C LYS A 68 9.97 3.66 -5.65
N PHE A 69 9.68 3.59 -6.94
CA PHE A 69 8.34 3.78 -7.48
C PHE A 69 7.94 2.55 -8.30
N ASN A 70 6.66 2.23 -8.27
CA ASN A 70 6.04 1.30 -9.20
C ASN A 70 5.15 2.08 -10.16
N GLN A 71 5.24 1.74 -11.45
CA GLN A 71 4.30 2.21 -12.44
C GLN A 71 3.02 1.36 -12.35
N ASN A 72 1.90 2.00 -12.03
CA ASN A 72 0.59 1.40 -11.97
C ASN A 72 -0.19 1.84 -13.20
N VAL A 73 -0.64 0.86 -14.01
CA VAL A 73 -1.36 1.12 -15.25
C VAL A 73 -2.66 0.34 -15.26
N ILE A 74 -3.73 0.98 -15.68
CA ILE A 74 -4.99 0.36 -16.06
C ILE A 74 -5.26 0.77 -17.50
N ALA A 75 -5.33 -0.21 -18.38
CA ALA A 75 -5.56 -0.01 -19.80
C ALA A 75 -6.85 -0.71 -20.24
N GLU A 76 -7.61 -0.04 -21.09
CA GLU A 76 -8.79 -0.61 -21.72
C GLU A 76 -8.39 -1.48 -22.91
N THR A 77 -9.02 -2.63 -23.02
CA THR A 77 -8.82 -3.56 -24.14
C THR A 77 -10.12 -4.28 -24.48
N GLU A 78 -10.20 -4.83 -25.69
CA GLU A 78 -11.21 -5.79 -26.02
C GLU A 78 -11.08 -7.06 -25.15
N TYR A 79 -12.10 -7.91 -25.18
CA TYR A 79 -12.07 -9.17 -24.45
C TYR A 79 -10.85 -10.02 -24.88
N ILE A 80 -10.11 -10.48 -23.91
CA ILE A 80 -8.98 -11.38 -24.06
C ILE A 80 -9.33 -12.72 -23.39
N GLU A 81 -9.00 -13.84 -24.03
CA GLU A 81 -9.24 -15.16 -23.47
C GLU A 81 -8.49 -15.38 -22.15
N GLU A 82 -9.16 -15.97 -21.17
CA GLU A 82 -8.58 -16.31 -19.87
C GLU A 82 -7.54 -17.43 -20.02
N GLN A 83 -6.35 -17.23 -19.46
CA GLN A 83 -5.35 -18.27 -19.29
C GLN A 83 -5.47 -18.92 -17.90
N PRO A 84 -4.90 -20.12 -17.67
CA PRO A 84 -4.85 -20.71 -16.34
C PRO A 84 -4.30 -19.77 -15.29
N GLY A 85 -5.01 -19.63 -14.17
CA GLY A 85 -4.66 -18.70 -13.10
C GLY A 85 -5.13 -17.25 -13.28
N PHE A 86 -5.81 -16.93 -14.40
CA PHE A 86 -6.37 -15.60 -14.67
C PHE A 86 -7.89 -15.64 -14.74
N LYS A 87 -8.53 -14.54 -14.37
CA LYS A 87 -9.99 -14.43 -14.38
C LYS A 87 -10.46 -12.99 -14.66
N TRP A 88 -11.44 -12.84 -15.52
CA TRP A 88 -12.20 -11.61 -15.66
C TRP A 88 -13.20 -11.48 -14.51
N MET A 89 -13.11 -10.40 -13.77
CA MET A 89 -13.99 -10.11 -12.64
C MET A 89 -14.58 -8.71 -12.77
N THR A 90 -15.78 -8.51 -12.26
CA THR A 90 -16.31 -7.15 -12.11
C THR A 90 -15.51 -6.40 -11.04
N LEU A 91 -15.48 -5.08 -11.11
CA LEU A 91 -14.84 -4.26 -10.10
C LEU A 91 -15.40 -4.56 -8.69
N GLY A 92 -16.73 -4.70 -8.58
CA GLY A 92 -17.39 -5.07 -7.32
C GLY A 92 -16.92 -6.42 -6.76
N GLN A 93 -16.73 -7.43 -7.61
CA GLN A 93 -16.16 -8.72 -7.19
C GLN A 93 -14.72 -8.57 -6.69
N VAL A 94 -13.88 -7.81 -7.40
CA VAL A 94 -12.49 -7.58 -6.98
C VAL A 94 -12.45 -6.82 -5.65
N LEU A 95 -13.29 -5.78 -5.48
CA LEU A 95 -13.39 -5.02 -4.24
C LEU A 95 -13.91 -5.88 -3.07
N ALA A 96 -14.75 -6.89 -3.34
CA ALA A 96 -15.17 -7.82 -2.30
C ALA A 96 -13.99 -8.60 -1.68
N PHE A 97 -12.95 -8.89 -2.47
CA PHE A 97 -11.74 -9.54 -1.94
C PHE A 97 -10.98 -8.64 -0.95
N THR A 98 -11.06 -7.31 -1.03
CA THR A 98 -10.40 -6.42 -0.07
C THR A 98 -10.93 -6.57 1.35
N ARG A 99 -12.12 -7.15 1.53
CA ARG A 99 -12.77 -7.37 2.82
C ARG A 99 -12.50 -8.76 3.41
N ASN A 100 -11.79 -9.60 2.70
CA ASN A 100 -11.38 -10.93 3.15
C ASN A 100 -9.91 -10.90 3.53
N ASP A 101 -9.59 -11.38 4.72
CA ASP A 101 -8.24 -11.40 5.25
C ASP A 101 -7.24 -12.00 4.26
N ASN A 102 -6.18 -11.26 3.97
CA ASN A 102 -5.02 -11.69 3.18
C ASN A 102 -5.35 -12.25 1.79
N SER A 103 -6.46 -11.82 1.18
CA SER A 103 -6.94 -12.36 -0.11
C SER A 103 -6.45 -11.61 -1.33
N ILE A 104 -6.02 -10.36 -1.16
CA ILE A 104 -5.58 -9.47 -2.22
C ILE A 104 -4.17 -8.96 -1.95
N ASN A 105 -3.30 -9.00 -2.95
CA ASN A 105 -1.93 -8.57 -2.75
C ASN A 105 -1.80 -7.03 -2.77
N SER A 106 -0.70 -6.52 -2.21
CA SER A 106 -0.44 -5.08 -2.06
C SER A 106 -0.34 -4.35 -3.40
N CYS A 107 0.23 -4.97 -4.43
CA CYS A 107 0.34 -4.36 -5.76
C CYS A 107 -1.04 -4.14 -6.40
N LEU A 108 -1.97 -5.11 -6.28
CA LEU A 108 -3.31 -4.91 -6.79
C LEU A 108 -4.05 -3.83 -6.00
N ARG A 109 -3.88 -3.77 -4.67
CA ARG A 109 -4.44 -2.68 -3.86
C ARG A 109 -3.94 -1.32 -4.32
N SER A 110 -2.64 -1.21 -4.63
CA SER A 110 -2.05 0.02 -5.17
C SER A 110 -2.64 0.42 -6.52
N VAL A 111 -2.82 -0.53 -7.44
CA VAL A 111 -3.47 -0.28 -8.74
C VAL A 111 -4.92 0.14 -8.56
N LEU A 112 -5.69 -0.58 -7.74
CA LEU A 112 -7.12 -0.30 -7.53
C LEU A 112 -7.37 1.02 -6.81
N SER A 113 -6.44 1.50 -6.01
CA SER A 113 -6.57 2.81 -5.35
C SER A 113 -6.63 3.97 -6.34
N LEU A 114 -6.17 3.76 -7.59
CA LEU A 114 -6.28 4.73 -8.68
C LEU A 114 -7.67 4.74 -9.33
N VAL A 115 -8.47 3.68 -9.17
CA VAL A 115 -9.80 3.62 -9.78
C VAL A 115 -10.72 4.65 -9.14
N SER A 116 -11.18 5.59 -9.95
CA SER A 116 -12.15 6.62 -9.56
C SER A 116 -13.54 6.26 -10.05
N PHE A 117 -14.53 6.47 -9.21
CA PHE A 117 -15.92 6.20 -9.59
C PHE A 117 -16.65 7.40 -10.15
N ASN A 118 -16.12 8.59 -10.10
CA ASN A 118 -16.60 9.82 -10.78
C ASN A 118 -15.60 10.94 -10.48
N TYR A 119 -14.78 11.33 -11.46
CA TYR A 119 -13.86 12.42 -11.26
C TYR A 119 -13.92 13.44 -12.41
N GLU A 120 -14.44 14.61 -12.11
CA GLU A 120 -14.21 15.86 -12.80
C GLU A 120 -14.08 16.96 -11.76
N ASN A 121 -12.86 17.36 -11.40
CA ASN A 121 -12.59 18.73 -10.98
C ASN A 121 -11.12 19.02 -10.67
N ASN A 122 -10.61 20.13 -11.19
CA ASN A 122 -9.33 20.74 -10.83
C ASN A 122 -9.57 21.81 -9.75
N ASP A 123 -9.56 21.45 -8.47
CA ASP A 123 -9.62 22.42 -7.39
C ASP A 123 -8.21 22.94 -7.05
N LYS A 124 -7.93 24.20 -7.42
CA LYS A 124 -6.66 24.86 -7.13
C LYS A 124 -6.41 25.05 -5.62
N ASN A 125 -7.47 25.14 -4.81
CA ASN A 125 -7.35 25.37 -3.37
C ASN A 125 -6.81 24.13 -2.60
N LEU A 126 -7.01 22.92 -3.13
CA LEU A 126 -6.46 21.71 -2.51
C LEU A 126 -4.94 21.69 -2.57
N ASN A 127 -4.37 21.97 -3.75
CA ASN A 127 -2.91 21.97 -3.93
C ASN A 127 -2.24 22.91 -2.94
N GLU A 128 -2.79 24.09 -2.72
CA GLU A 128 -2.27 25.04 -1.75
C GLU A 128 -2.36 24.54 -0.30
N ARG A 129 -3.46 23.92 0.09
CA ARG A 129 -3.63 23.35 1.45
C ARG A 129 -2.64 22.20 1.69
N VAL A 130 -2.49 21.31 0.74
CA VAL A 130 -1.56 20.18 0.82
C VAL A 130 -0.13 20.66 0.76
N GLU A 131 0.22 21.59 -0.14
CA GLU A 131 1.54 22.18 -0.22
C GLU A 131 1.92 22.90 1.07
N ASN A 132 1.01 23.68 1.66
CA ASN A 132 1.23 24.34 2.95
C ASN A 132 1.44 23.33 4.09
N PHE A 133 0.66 22.24 4.12
CA PHE A 133 0.84 21.15 5.05
C PHE A 133 2.21 20.50 4.90
N LEU A 134 2.61 20.17 3.67
CA LEU A 134 3.90 19.57 3.36
C LEU A 134 5.08 20.51 3.59
N LEU A 135 4.92 21.81 3.31
CA LEU A 135 5.97 22.83 3.52
C LEU A 135 6.23 23.10 5.00
N LYS A 136 5.20 23.12 5.83
CA LYS A 136 5.37 23.24 7.28
C LYS A 136 6.14 22.05 7.82
N SER A 137 5.77 20.86 7.40
CA SER A 137 6.41 19.60 7.80
C SER A 137 7.87 19.49 7.33
N LYS A 138 8.23 20.04 6.17
CA LYS A 138 9.62 20.05 5.67
C LYS A 138 10.61 20.73 6.61
N LYS A 139 10.20 21.75 7.35
CA LYS A 139 11.12 22.53 8.21
C LYS A 139 11.66 21.73 9.40
N GLU A 140 10.91 20.77 9.88
CA GLU A 140 11.27 19.99 11.08
C GLU A 140 12.09 18.73 10.76
N TYR A 141 11.94 18.14 9.57
CA TYR A 141 12.50 16.83 9.24
C TYR A 141 13.77 16.87 8.36
N LEU A 142 14.20 18.02 7.86
CA LEU A 142 15.44 18.18 7.07
C LEU A 142 16.75 17.98 7.88
N ASN A 143 16.67 17.75 9.18
CA ASN A 143 17.83 17.46 10.04
C ASN A 143 18.21 15.97 10.13
N TYR A 144 17.64 15.10 9.32
CA TYR A 144 18.15 13.74 9.19
C TYR A 144 19.54 13.79 8.57
N GLY A 145 20.56 13.56 9.40
CA GLY A 145 21.95 13.49 8.99
C GLY A 145 22.12 12.54 7.81
N SER A 146 23.03 12.90 6.92
CA SER A 146 23.21 12.13 5.68
C SER A 146 23.34 10.64 5.97
N LEU A 147 22.50 9.82 5.37
CA LEU A 147 22.55 8.36 5.39
C LEU A 147 23.95 7.81 5.04
N GLN A 148 24.74 8.54 4.27
CA GLN A 148 26.10 8.17 3.88
C GLN A 148 27.02 7.88 5.07
N ASN A 149 26.87 8.58 6.19
CA ASN A 149 27.72 8.36 7.38
C ASN A 149 27.33 7.11 8.20
N ASN A 150 26.17 6.51 7.93
CA ASN A 150 25.66 5.36 8.67
C ASN A 150 25.72 4.04 7.89
N ILE A 151 25.85 4.07 6.56
CA ILE A 151 25.87 2.86 5.73
C ILE A 151 27.08 1.96 6.08
N GLU A 152 28.24 2.52 6.43
CA GLU A 152 29.42 1.74 6.80
C GLU A 152 29.24 0.94 8.11
N LYS A 153 28.26 1.28 8.94
CA LYS A 153 27.98 0.57 10.20
C LYS A 153 27.06 -0.64 10.03
N PHE A 154 26.48 -0.83 8.85
CA PHE A 154 25.51 -1.89 8.57
C PHE A 154 26.09 -3.13 7.88
N TYR A 155 27.38 -3.17 7.59
CA TYR A 155 28.04 -4.31 6.98
C TYR A 155 28.91 -5.06 7.98
N SER A 156 28.44 -6.20 8.47
CA SER A 156 29.31 -7.20 9.10
C SER A 156 29.99 -8.02 8.00
N LYS A 157 31.33 -8.10 8.04
CA LYS A 157 32.16 -8.88 7.14
C LYS A 157 32.36 -10.31 7.63
N ASP A 158 31.34 -11.02 8.04
CA ASP A 158 31.48 -12.46 8.18
C ASP A 158 31.18 -13.15 6.84
N LYS A 159 32.11 -14.00 6.41
CA LYS A 159 32.27 -14.45 5.02
C LYS A 159 31.15 -15.34 4.48
N ASP A 160 30.22 -15.81 5.32
CA ASP A 160 29.24 -16.82 4.95
C ASP A 160 27.77 -16.45 5.23
N SER A 161 27.50 -15.27 5.79
CA SER A 161 26.14 -14.77 5.96
C SER A 161 26.08 -13.24 5.82
N PHE A 162 25.19 -12.73 4.98
CA PHE A 162 24.84 -11.31 4.97
C PHE A 162 23.75 -11.09 6.00
N GLU A 163 24.12 -10.79 7.23
CA GLU A 163 23.17 -10.30 8.23
C GLU A 163 23.10 -8.78 8.12
N PHE A 164 21.95 -8.27 7.69
CA PHE A 164 21.63 -6.86 7.77
C PHE A 164 21.05 -6.57 9.15
N PHE A 165 21.88 -6.02 10.03
CA PHE A 165 21.40 -5.54 11.33
C PHE A 165 20.80 -4.15 11.19
N SER A 166 19.50 -4.02 11.37
CA SER A 166 18.90 -2.76 11.75
C SER A 166 19.19 -2.54 13.22
N GLN A 167 19.78 -1.40 13.60
CA GLN A 167 19.96 -1.02 15.03
C GLN A 167 18.64 -0.83 15.78
N GLN A 168 17.51 -0.91 15.10
CA GLN A 168 16.17 -1.01 15.65
C GLN A 168 15.63 -2.34 15.17
N ASP A 169 15.49 -3.32 16.04
CA ASP A 169 15.04 -4.70 15.81
C ASP A 169 13.66 -4.82 15.11
N ASN A 170 13.48 -4.16 13.97
CA ASN A 170 12.20 -4.09 13.28
C ASN A 170 12.00 -5.15 12.20
N PHE A 171 13.08 -5.68 11.63
CA PHE A 171 13.03 -6.74 10.62
C PHE A 171 14.39 -7.42 10.43
N SER A 172 14.36 -8.64 9.90
CA SER A 172 15.54 -9.35 9.38
C SER A 172 15.39 -9.64 7.89
N VAL A 173 16.50 -9.99 7.24
CA VAL A 173 16.51 -10.44 5.84
C VAL A 173 17.10 -11.83 5.79
N GLU A 174 16.35 -12.79 5.25
CA GLU A 174 16.78 -14.18 5.12
C GLU A 174 16.77 -14.65 3.67
N GLY A 175 17.53 -15.72 3.38
CA GLY A 175 17.54 -16.36 2.08
C GLY A 175 16.46 -17.44 1.99
N VAL A 176 15.67 -17.44 0.92
CA VAL A 176 14.71 -18.51 0.63
C VAL A 176 14.96 -19.12 -0.71
N LYS A 177 14.87 -20.47 -0.79
CA LYS A 177 14.79 -21.21 -2.05
C LYS A 177 13.32 -21.45 -2.38
N VAL A 178 12.93 -21.09 -3.57
CA VAL A 178 11.56 -21.15 -4.05
C VAL A 178 11.47 -22.15 -5.21
N ASP A 179 10.52 -23.06 -5.12
CA ASP A 179 10.14 -23.99 -6.18
C ASP A 179 8.60 -23.89 -6.38
N ILE A 180 8.17 -23.21 -7.43
CA ILE A 180 6.74 -23.00 -7.76
C ILE A 180 6.54 -23.36 -9.22
N GLN A 181 5.55 -24.22 -9.46
CA GLN A 181 5.14 -24.55 -10.83
C GLN A 181 4.32 -23.42 -11.45
N ASN A 182 4.31 -23.34 -12.77
CA ASN A 182 3.54 -22.34 -13.54
C ASN A 182 3.97 -20.87 -13.33
N ARG A 183 5.25 -20.63 -13.12
CA ARG A 183 5.86 -19.31 -13.11
C ARG A 183 6.86 -19.17 -14.25
N GLU A 184 7.18 -17.91 -14.61
CA GLU A 184 8.18 -17.57 -15.62
C GLU A 184 9.56 -18.16 -15.30
N VAL A 185 9.86 -18.26 -14.00
CA VAL A 185 11.03 -18.97 -13.46
C VAL A 185 10.50 -19.93 -12.39
N PRO A 186 10.59 -21.26 -12.58
CA PRO A 186 10.01 -22.23 -11.67
C PRO A 186 10.82 -22.48 -10.39
N SER A 187 12.14 -22.18 -10.41
CA SER A 187 13.02 -22.36 -9.23
C SER A 187 14.06 -21.25 -9.15
N TRP A 188 14.18 -20.61 -7.99
CA TRP A 188 15.17 -19.57 -7.74
C TRP A 188 15.47 -19.44 -6.25
N SER A 189 16.52 -18.68 -5.90
CA SER A 189 16.80 -18.23 -4.54
C SER A 189 16.72 -16.71 -4.47
N GLN A 190 16.15 -16.18 -3.39
CA GLN A 190 16.02 -14.75 -3.17
C GLN A 190 16.10 -14.37 -1.69
N PRO A 191 16.47 -13.12 -1.37
CA PRO A 191 16.26 -12.57 -0.05
C PRO A 191 14.76 -12.33 0.20
N ILE A 192 14.32 -12.48 1.47
CA ILE A 192 12.97 -12.18 1.91
C ILE A 192 13.02 -11.46 3.27
N ILE A 193 12.11 -10.54 3.49
CA ILE A 193 12.04 -9.74 4.72
C ILE A 193 11.12 -10.44 5.72
N LEU A 194 11.59 -10.58 6.96
CA LEU A 194 10.81 -11.02 8.11
C LEU A 194 10.62 -9.83 9.06
N GLU A 195 9.38 -9.51 9.36
CA GLU A 195 9.06 -8.48 10.36
C GLU A 195 9.21 -9.04 11.77
N SER A 196 9.81 -8.26 12.66
CA SER A 196 9.98 -8.63 14.07
C SER A 196 8.91 -8.03 14.99
N LYS A 197 8.19 -7.00 14.51
CA LYS A 197 7.10 -6.33 15.25
C LYS A 197 5.80 -6.34 14.48
N ASN A 198 4.69 -6.33 15.23
CA ASN A 198 3.38 -6.19 14.62
C ASN A 198 3.15 -4.74 14.20
N LEU A 199 2.70 -4.57 12.97
CA LEU A 199 2.28 -3.31 12.42
C LEU A 199 0.74 -3.24 12.40
N TYR A 200 0.18 -2.05 12.66
CA TYR A 200 -1.24 -1.76 12.54
C TYR A 200 -1.39 -0.44 11.81
N TYR A 201 -2.20 -0.41 10.76
CA TYR A 201 -2.53 0.83 10.06
C TYR A 201 -3.91 1.30 10.47
N VAL A 202 -4.01 2.55 10.90
CA VAL A 202 -5.25 3.13 11.43
C VAL A 202 -5.70 4.28 10.56
N LEU A 203 -6.97 4.30 10.18
CA LEU A 203 -7.62 5.41 9.47
C LEU A 203 -8.84 5.86 10.25
N LEU A 204 -8.88 7.14 10.61
CA LEU A 204 -10.09 7.77 11.11
C LEU A 204 -10.94 8.25 9.95
N ARG A 205 -12.22 7.90 10.00
CA ARG A 205 -13.22 8.28 9.05
C ARG A 205 -14.35 9.02 9.78
N PHE A 206 -14.52 10.28 9.44
CA PHE A 206 -15.53 11.15 10.05
C PHE A 206 -16.79 11.14 9.20
N LEU A 207 -17.89 10.82 9.84
CA LEU A 207 -19.21 10.74 9.23
C LEU A 207 -20.03 11.94 9.66
N ASN A 208 -20.39 12.80 8.72
CA ASN A 208 -21.25 13.94 8.95
C ASN A 208 -22.40 13.94 7.93
N ASN A 209 -23.60 13.63 8.37
CA ASN A 209 -24.86 13.58 7.64
C ASN A 209 -24.83 12.93 6.25
N ASN A 210 -24.11 13.44 5.28
CA ASN A 210 -23.97 12.87 3.92
C ASN A 210 -22.55 13.00 3.37
N SER A 211 -21.58 13.33 4.22
CA SER A 211 -20.20 13.50 3.83
C SER A 211 -19.26 12.64 4.66
N ILE A 212 -18.21 12.14 4.01
CA ILE A 212 -17.15 11.38 4.66
C ILE A 212 -15.87 12.17 4.49
N SER A 213 -15.15 12.33 5.60
CA SER A 213 -13.81 12.91 5.62
C SER A 213 -12.84 11.95 6.29
N TYR A 214 -11.59 12.01 5.89
CA TYR A 214 -10.52 11.13 6.33
C TYR A 214 -9.42 11.95 6.99
N MET A 215 -8.90 11.46 8.11
CA MET A 215 -7.74 12.06 8.76
C MET A 215 -6.49 11.35 8.27
N TRP A 216 -5.60 12.09 7.66
CA TRP A 216 -4.30 11.64 7.20
C TRP A 216 -3.18 12.23 8.04
N SER A 217 -2.07 11.54 8.15
CA SER A 217 -0.88 12.04 8.84
C SER A 217 0.32 12.13 7.90
N LEU A 218 1.34 12.86 8.33
CA LEU A 218 2.63 12.86 7.69
C LEU A 218 3.38 11.58 8.05
N CYS A 219 3.79 10.81 7.04
CA CYS A 219 4.62 9.62 7.20
C CYS A 219 6.05 9.95 6.75
N VAL A 220 6.98 9.98 7.71
CA VAL A 220 8.38 10.30 7.46
C VAL A 220 9.19 9.02 7.42
N GLU A 221 9.75 8.70 6.26
CA GLU A 221 10.61 7.54 6.07
C GLU A 221 11.77 7.89 5.15
N PRO A 222 12.98 7.40 5.42
CA PRO A 222 14.20 7.84 4.73
C PRO A 222 14.23 7.49 3.24
N GLY A 223 13.49 6.47 2.83
CA GLY A 223 13.45 6.01 1.44
C GLY A 223 12.55 6.83 0.52
N TYR A 224 11.74 7.75 1.02
CA TYR A 224 10.96 8.63 0.15
C TYR A 224 11.83 9.74 -0.45
N VAL A 225 11.53 10.15 -1.69
CA VAL A 225 12.31 11.18 -2.41
C VAL A 225 12.37 12.50 -1.63
N ASN A 226 11.26 12.89 -1.03
CA ASN A 226 11.17 14.10 -0.20
C ASN A 226 11.34 13.81 1.31
N GLY A 227 11.67 12.57 1.68
CA GLY A 227 11.75 12.12 3.07
C GLY A 227 10.39 11.86 3.72
N PHE A 228 9.28 12.11 3.04
CA PHE A 228 7.93 11.94 3.57
C PHE A 228 6.90 11.68 2.47
N VAL A 229 5.76 11.14 2.89
CA VAL A 229 4.50 11.05 2.15
C VAL A 229 3.33 11.26 3.11
N ILE A 230 2.13 11.34 2.58
CA ILE A 230 0.90 11.26 3.40
C ILE A 230 0.62 9.79 3.69
N GLY A 231 0.60 9.45 4.96
CA GLY A 231 0.31 8.14 5.51
C GLY A 231 -1.13 8.00 6.03
N PRO A 232 -1.50 6.83 6.56
CA PRO A 232 -2.74 6.66 7.32
C PRO A 232 -2.74 7.57 8.56
N THR A 233 -3.84 7.67 9.28
CA THR A 233 -3.91 8.50 10.49
C THR A 233 -2.82 8.13 11.50
N GLU A 234 -2.55 6.84 11.62
CA GLU A 234 -1.50 6.33 12.50
C GLU A 234 -0.93 5.00 12.00
N ILE A 235 0.37 4.82 12.19
CA ILE A 235 1.06 3.52 12.04
C ILE A 235 1.55 3.12 13.43
N ILE A 236 0.97 2.05 13.98
CA ILE A 236 1.35 1.52 15.29
C ILE A 236 2.34 0.38 15.07
N LYS A 237 3.47 0.43 15.80
CA LYS A 237 4.44 -0.68 15.92
C LYS A 237 4.36 -1.19 17.34
N SER A 238 4.03 -2.45 17.54
CA SER A 238 3.82 -3.02 18.85
C SER A 238 4.32 -4.46 18.93
N ASP A 239 4.75 -4.84 20.11
CA ASP A 239 4.98 -6.24 20.48
C ASP A 239 3.67 -6.93 20.89
N GLU A 240 2.59 -6.15 21.08
CA GLU A 240 1.25 -6.66 21.39
C GLU A 240 0.62 -7.33 20.17
N ASN A 241 0.18 -8.56 20.35
CA ASN A 241 -0.50 -9.36 19.32
C ASN A 241 -2.03 -9.34 19.46
N ASP A 242 -2.55 -8.93 20.62
CA ASP A 242 -3.98 -8.91 20.85
C ASP A 242 -4.63 -7.67 20.24
N ILE A 243 -5.31 -7.88 19.14
CA ILE A 243 -6.07 -6.82 18.45
C ILE A 243 -7.14 -6.19 19.33
N SER A 244 -7.65 -6.89 20.35
CA SER A 244 -8.67 -6.34 21.25
C SER A 244 -8.10 -5.27 22.16
N THR A 245 -6.86 -5.46 22.63
CA THR A 245 -6.11 -4.47 23.39
C THR A 245 -5.86 -3.23 22.57
N ILE A 246 -5.35 -3.38 21.35
CA ILE A 246 -5.12 -2.26 20.41
C ILE A 246 -6.42 -1.49 20.14
N LYS A 247 -7.54 -2.20 19.86
CA LYS A 247 -8.85 -1.54 19.66
C LYS A 247 -9.32 -0.75 20.88
N SER A 248 -9.11 -1.29 22.08
CA SER A 248 -9.48 -0.61 23.33
C SER A 248 -8.67 0.68 23.54
N GLU A 249 -7.36 0.65 23.24
CA GLU A 249 -6.50 1.83 23.30
C GLU A 249 -6.90 2.88 22.28
N LEU A 250 -7.17 2.48 21.04
CA LEU A 250 -7.63 3.36 19.97
C LEU A 250 -8.97 3.99 20.30
N ASN A 251 -9.90 3.23 20.87
CA ASN A 251 -11.20 3.74 21.29
C ASN A 251 -11.03 4.89 22.30
N LYS A 252 -10.24 4.68 23.37
CA LYS A 252 -9.93 5.72 24.36
C LYS A 252 -9.21 6.93 23.77
N LYS A 253 -8.29 6.67 22.81
CA LYS A 253 -7.49 7.72 22.18
C LYS A 253 -8.35 8.65 21.32
N TYR A 254 -9.32 8.09 20.60
CA TYR A 254 -10.04 8.79 19.56
C TYR A 254 -11.48 9.19 19.91
N GLU A 255 -12.04 8.76 21.07
CA GLU A 255 -13.34 9.21 21.58
C GLU A 255 -13.46 10.74 21.75
N LYS A 256 -12.32 11.44 21.89
CA LYS A 256 -12.25 12.90 21.96
C LYS A 256 -12.72 13.62 20.68
N PHE A 257 -12.77 12.94 19.55
CA PHE A 257 -13.19 13.50 18.26
C PHE A 257 -14.68 13.35 17.98
N GLY A 258 -15.39 12.55 18.77
CA GLY A 258 -16.81 12.30 18.62
C GLY A 258 -17.21 10.89 19.04
N ASN A 259 -18.42 10.51 18.71
CA ASN A 259 -18.95 9.19 19.04
C ASN A 259 -18.39 8.14 18.06
N ILE A 260 -17.66 7.17 18.59
CA ILE A 260 -17.16 6.05 17.78
C ILE A 260 -18.32 5.12 17.46
N ARG A 261 -18.74 5.14 16.21
CA ARG A 261 -19.85 4.33 15.69
C ARG A 261 -19.44 2.89 15.43
N LYS A 262 -18.26 2.69 14.84
CA LYS A 262 -17.79 1.36 14.43
C LYS A 262 -16.28 1.31 14.28
N ILE A 263 -15.69 0.15 14.58
CA ILE A 263 -14.30 -0.17 14.31
C ILE A 263 -14.26 -1.39 13.39
N HIS A 264 -13.80 -1.18 12.16
CA HIS A 264 -13.57 -2.24 11.19
C HIS A 264 -12.13 -2.71 11.28
N THR A 265 -11.89 -3.99 11.07
CA THR A 265 -10.54 -4.54 11.01
C THR A 265 -10.47 -5.64 9.97
N ILE A 266 -9.54 -5.50 9.04
CA ILE A 266 -9.23 -6.51 8.01
C ILE A 266 -7.72 -6.69 7.97
N ASN A 267 -7.27 -7.92 7.98
CA ASN A 267 -5.87 -8.26 7.83
C ASN A 267 -5.47 -8.24 6.36
N MET A 268 -4.44 -7.49 6.03
CA MET A 268 -3.95 -7.40 4.66
C MET A 268 -2.49 -7.80 4.57
N SER A 269 -2.20 -8.72 3.65
CA SER A 269 -0.83 -9.19 3.41
C SER A 269 0.00 -8.12 2.73
N GLU A 270 1.28 -8.10 3.06
CA GLU A 270 2.30 -7.47 2.23
C GLU A 270 2.62 -8.32 0.98
N GLU A 271 3.49 -7.81 0.10
CA GLU A 271 3.88 -8.51 -1.13
C GLU A 271 4.64 -9.80 -0.79
N GLY A 272 4.03 -10.97 -1.01
CA GLY A 272 4.59 -12.28 -0.66
C GLY A 272 5.87 -12.65 -1.43
N GLY A 273 6.19 -11.94 -2.51
CA GLY A 273 7.46 -12.05 -3.21
C GLY A 273 8.62 -11.39 -2.46
N ARG A 274 8.37 -10.62 -1.41
CA ARG A 274 9.39 -9.85 -0.67
C ARG A 274 9.28 -9.98 0.84
N PHE A 275 8.09 -10.23 1.37
CA PHE A 275 7.81 -10.32 2.81
C PHE A 275 7.34 -11.73 3.16
N TRP A 276 7.92 -12.31 4.22
CA TRP A 276 7.56 -13.63 4.68
C TRP A 276 6.35 -13.58 5.60
N ARG A 277 5.17 -13.97 5.08
CA ARG A 277 3.93 -14.12 5.82
C ARG A 277 3.54 -12.90 6.66
N VAL A 278 3.86 -11.70 6.15
CA VAL A 278 3.49 -10.46 6.83
C VAL A 278 2.03 -10.14 6.57
N SER A 279 1.30 -9.96 7.66
CA SER A 279 -0.10 -9.57 7.67
C SER A 279 -0.27 -8.36 8.57
N VAL A 280 -0.83 -7.30 8.02
CA VAL A 280 -1.00 -6.03 8.73
C VAL A 280 -2.50 -5.76 8.92
N PRO A 281 -2.99 -5.71 10.17
CA PRO A 281 -4.35 -5.27 10.44
C PRO A 281 -4.55 -3.81 10.00
N HIS A 282 -5.50 -3.61 9.10
CA HIS A 282 -5.98 -2.29 8.69
C HIS A 282 -7.25 -1.99 9.49
N ILE A 283 -7.18 -0.95 10.31
CA ILE A 283 -8.22 -0.57 11.27
C ILE A 283 -8.84 0.73 10.81
N ILE A 284 -10.14 0.71 10.51
CA ILE A 284 -10.91 1.92 10.17
C ILE A 284 -11.84 2.21 11.31
N ILE A 285 -11.78 3.43 11.82
CA ILE A 285 -12.60 3.91 12.94
C ILE A 285 -13.58 4.95 12.40
N ASP A 286 -14.86 4.61 12.42
CA ASP A 286 -15.95 5.49 12.06
C ASP A 286 -16.36 6.35 13.26
N ILE A 287 -16.33 7.66 13.11
CA ILE A 287 -16.63 8.62 14.14
C ILE A 287 -17.76 9.53 13.64
N ASP A 288 -18.88 9.53 14.35
CA ASP A 288 -19.95 10.51 14.14
C ASP A 288 -19.55 11.83 14.79
N THR A 289 -19.46 12.90 14.01
CA THR A 289 -19.12 14.25 14.50
C THR A 289 -19.77 15.34 13.66
N GLU A 290 -20.13 16.43 14.30
CA GLU A 290 -20.65 17.63 13.61
C GLU A 290 -19.50 18.60 13.25
N ASP A 291 -18.50 18.69 14.12
CA ASP A 291 -17.35 19.58 13.95
C ASP A 291 -16.04 18.85 14.23
N ILE A 292 -15.09 19.00 13.32
CA ILE A 292 -13.75 18.43 13.46
C ILE A 292 -12.78 19.55 13.74
N ASN A 293 -12.35 19.68 15.00
CA ASN A 293 -11.29 20.62 15.38
C ASN A 293 -9.95 19.90 15.46
N LEU A 294 -9.08 20.17 14.49
CA LEU A 294 -7.71 19.67 14.47
C LEU A 294 -6.74 20.72 14.98
N ASN A 295 -6.09 20.43 16.09
CA ASN A 295 -4.98 21.22 16.64
C ASN A 295 -3.63 20.52 16.42
N SER A 296 -3.43 19.89 15.27
CA SER A 296 -2.17 19.20 14.96
C SER A 296 -1.60 19.68 13.62
N GLU A 297 -0.31 19.99 13.61
CA GLU A 297 0.40 20.39 12.39
C GLU A 297 0.76 19.18 11.51
N ASP A 298 0.80 17.97 12.09
CA ASP A 298 1.17 16.73 11.41
C ASP A 298 -0.02 15.96 10.83
N MET A 299 -1.24 16.49 10.94
CA MET A 299 -2.45 15.84 10.47
C MET A 299 -3.26 16.76 9.57
N ILE A 300 -3.90 16.18 8.56
CA ILE A 300 -4.80 16.88 7.65
C ILE A 300 -6.10 16.10 7.49
N ILE A 301 -7.23 16.81 7.46
CA ILE A 301 -8.53 16.22 7.16
C ILE A 301 -8.93 16.60 5.75
N LEU A 302 -9.24 15.57 4.97
CA LEU A 302 -9.62 15.69 3.57
C LEU A 302 -10.89 14.89 3.31
N ASN A 303 -11.74 15.38 2.43
CA ASN A 303 -12.85 14.62 1.88
C ASN A 303 -12.32 13.52 0.93
N GLU A 304 -13.22 12.72 0.38
CA GLU A 304 -12.86 11.63 -0.53
C GLU A 304 -12.16 12.13 -1.79
N GLU A 305 -12.72 13.17 -2.41
CA GLU A 305 -12.20 13.72 -3.66
C GLU A 305 -10.77 14.24 -3.48
N ASP A 306 -10.53 15.00 -2.41
CA ASP A 306 -9.22 15.54 -2.09
C ASP A 306 -8.21 14.44 -1.74
N SER A 307 -8.65 13.39 -1.05
CA SER A 307 -7.81 12.22 -0.77
C SER A 307 -7.38 11.51 -2.06
N ARG A 308 -8.28 11.39 -3.06
CA ARG A 308 -7.94 10.83 -4.37
C ARG A 308 -6.94 11.67 -5.13
N LYS A 309 -7.05 13.00 -5.08
CA LYS A 309 -6.07 13.92 -5.71
C LYS A 309 -4.67 13.68 -5.19
N LEU A 310 -4.51 13.37 -3.88
CA LEU A 310 -3.21 13.02 -3.30
C LEU A 310 -2.61 11.74 -3.89
N ILE A 311 -3.45 10.75 -4.21
CA ILE A 311 -2.98 9.52 -4.87
C ILE A 311 -2.42 9.86 -6.24
N PHE A 312 -3.15 10.64 -7.05
CA PHE A 312 -2.70 11.03 -8.39
C PHE A 312 -1.45 11.90 -8.39
N SER A 313 -1.27 12.73 -7.38
CA SER A 313 -0.06 13.56 -7.24
C SER A 313 1.13 12.81 -6.64
N GLN A 314 1.06 11.50 -6.44
CA GLN A 314 2.14 10.66 -5.92
C GLN A 314 2.59 11.04 -4.48
N LEU A 315 1.72 11.71 -3.74
CA LEU A 315 1.99 12.20 -2.39
C LEU A 315 1.48 11.24 -1.31
N MET A 316 0.68 10.24 -1.67
CA MET A 316 0.11 9.29 -0.72
C MET A 316 0.93 7.99 -0.70
N GLY A 317 1.37 7.58 0.50
CA GLY A 317 2.09 6.33 0.72
C GLY A 317 1.25 5.09 0.42
N MET A 318 1.92 3.96 0.26
CA MET A 318 1.27 2.69 -0.08
C MET A 318 0.28 2.24 1.00
N GLU A 319 0.62 2.44 2.26
CA GLU A 319 -0.19 2.11 3.43
C GLU A 319 -1.52 2.89 3.41
N ALA A 320 -1.42 4.20 3.15
CA ALA A 320 -2.59 5.07 3.05
C ALA A 320 -3.48 4.71 1.85
N ARG A 321 -2.89 4.42 0.69
CA ARG A 321 -3.65 3.96 -0.48
C ARG A 321 -4.36 2.63 -0.21
N SER A 322 -3.70 1.71 0.48
CA SER A 322 -4.25 0.40 0.84
C SER A 322 -5.46 0.53 1.76
N ILE A 323 -5.35 1.31 2.85
CA ILE A 323 -6.44 1.48 3.80
C ILE A 323 -7.58 2.35 3.23
N PHE A 324 -7.27 3.30 2.34
CA PHE A 324 -8.28 4.07 1.63
C PHE A 324 -9.14 3.18 0.72
N LEU A 325 -8.51 2.29 -0.05
CA LEU A 325 -9.22 1.32 -0.88
C LEU A 325 -10.14 0.43 -0.04
N LEU A 326 -9.66 -0.05 1.12
CA LEU A 326 -10.49 -0.80 2.07
C LEU A 326 -11.68 0.02 2.52
N SER A 327 -11.48 1.27 2.91
CA SER A 327 -12.56 2.17 3.31
C SER A 327 -13.65 2.26 2.23
N LYS A 328 -13.24 2.45 0.97
CA LYS A 328 -14.18 2.52 -0.17
C LYS A 328 -14.92 1.20 -0.39
N SER A 329 -14.26 0.07 -0.22
CA SER A 329 -14.90 -1.24 -0.35
C SER A 329 -15.98 -1.51 0.71
N LEU A 330 -15.86 -0.89 1.89
CA LEU A 330 -16.86 -1.00 2.97
C LEU A 330 -18.11 -0.14 2.73
N GLU A 331 -18.01 0.91 1.93
CA GLU A 331 -19.15 1.79 1.60
C GLU A 331 -20.12 1.14 0.61
N ILE A 332 -19.60 0.41 -0.37
CA ILE A 332 -20.38 -0.24 -1.45
C ILE A 332 -21.42 -1.25 -0.95
N ILE A 333 -21.33 -1.71 0.31
CA ILE A 333 -22.31 -2.67 0.87
C ILE A 333 -23.53 -1.98 1.48
N ASN A 334 -23.40 -0.72 1.83
CA ASN A 334 -24.45 0.01 2.54
C ASN A 334 -25.44 0.70 1.58
N GLU A 335 -25.20 0.56 0.26
CA GLU A 335 -26.12 0.90 -0.81
C GLU A 335 -26.85 -0.35 -1.34
#